data_08cb71b42f120eb156129eb081e00d10
#
_entry.id   08cb71b42f120eb156129eb081e00d10
#
_cell.length_a   1.000
_cell.length_b   1.000
_cell.length_c   1.000
_cell.angle_alpha   90.00
_cell.angle_beta   90.00
_cell.angle_gamma   90.00
#
_symmetry.space_group_name_H-M   'P 1'
#
loop_
_entity.id
_entity.type
_entity.pdbx_description
1 polymer ?
#
loop_
_entity_poly.entity_id
_entity_poly.type
_entity_poly.pdbx_seq_one_letter_code
_entity_poly.pdbx_strand_id
1 'polypeptide(L)'
;MINIRRVKKSDADALLNIYSTYVHTPISFECDVPSSEEFLKRICQISKDYPYLVCEVEGNIVGYAYANKFKEREAYQWGAELTVYIDEKYNGKGIGRTFYNALINILKLQNIKTVYALVTKSNTKSDRLHKSLGFSIAGIYHNTGYKLGEWHDVICFEKTIGHYDAIPEKFKSIREINDQLIIDICKQNQDILNNIDINHRN
;
A
#
# COMPACT_ATOMS: atom_id res chain seq x y z
N MET A 1 10.05 -15.34 -12.62
CA MET A 1 10.02 -15.61 -11.16
C MET A 1 9.54 -14.33 -10.47
N ILE A 2 8.56 -14.45 -9.56
CA ILE A 2 8.03 -13.32 -8.78
C ILE A 2 8.82 -13.21 -7.49
N ASN A 3 9.13 -11.99 -7.06
CA ASN A 3 9.81 -11.71 -5.80
C ASN A 3 9.13 -10.54 -5.09
N ILE A 4 8.78 -10.72 -3.81
CA ILE A 4 8.27 -9.64 -2.94
C ILE A 4 9.32 -9.37 -1.87
N ARG A 5 9.75 -8.12 -1.76
CA ARG A 5 10.79 -7.71 -0.81
C ARG A 5 10.57 -6.28 -0.30
N ARG A 6 11.32 -5.92 0.71
CA ARG A 6 11.42 -4.51 1.15
C ARG A 6 12.03 -3.65 0.05
N VAL A 7 11.60 -2.40 -0.01
CA VAL A 7 12.14 -1.38 -0.90
C VAL A 7 13.61 -1.08 -0.59
N LYS A 8 14.38 -0.78 -1.63
CA LYS A 8 15.74 -0.22 -1.56
C LYS A 8 15.74 1.21 -2.11
N LYS A 9 16.71 2.02 -1.72
CA LYS A 9 16.87 3.37 -2.28
C LYS A 9 17.05 3.36 -3.81
N SER A 10 17.74 2.34 -4.32
CA SER A 10 17.95 2.14 -5.76
C SER A 10 16.67 1.85 -6.56
N ASP A 11 15.56 1.55 -5.90
CA ASP A 11 14.30 1.27 -6.58
C ASP A 11 13.52 2.55 -6.94
N ALA A 12 13.91 3.71 -6.39
CA ALA A 12 13.15 4.95 -6.44
C ALA A 12 12.70 5.34 -7.86
N ASP A 13 13.59 5.26 -8.84
CA ASP A 13 13.27 5.63 -10.23
C ASP A 13 12.25 4.66 -10.86
N ALA A 14 12.36 3.36 -10.59
CA ALA A 14 11.40 2.37 -11.07
C ALA A 14 10.01 2.59 -10.45
N LEU A 15 9.96 2.91 -9.15
CA LEU A 15 8.72 3.22 -8.45
C LEU A 15 8.10 4.53 -8.96
N LEU A 16 8.94 5.55 -9.18
CA LEU A 16 8.49 6.83 -9.74
C LEU A 16 7.90 6.66 -11.14
N ASN A 17 8.51 5.82 -11.99
CA ASN A 17 7.99 5.51 -13.31
C ASN A 17 6.58 4.88 -13.24
N ILE A 18 6.33 3.97 -12.30
CA ILE A 18 4.99 3.43 -12.07
C ILE A 18 4.06 4.54 -11.58
N TYR A 19 4.47 5.33 -10.58
CA TYR A 19 3.65 6.40 -10.00
C TYR A 19 3.26 7.47 -11.02
N SER A 20 4.17 7.85 -11.90
CA SER A 20 3.95 8.90 -12.91
C SER A 20 2.72 8.62 -13.79
N THR A 21 2.44 7.37 -14.09
CA THR A 21 1.25 6.98 -14.88
C THR A 21 -0.06 7.32 -14.15
N TYR A 22 -0.04 7.26 -12.82
CA TYR A 22 -1.20 7.56 -11.98
C TYR A 22 -1.40 9.06 -11.74
N VAL A 23 -0.32 9.86 -11.79
CA VAL A 23 -0.40 11.32 -11.64
C VAL A 23 -1.27 11.97 -12.71
N HIS A 24 -1.38 11.37 -13.90
CA HIS A 24 -2.24 11.87 -14.98
C HIS A 24 -3.70 11.34 -14.91
N THR A 25 -4.08 10.73 -13.80
CA THR A 25 -5.41 10.17 -13.57
C THR A 25 -6.03 10.73 -12.27
N PRO A 26 -7.33 10.60 -12.04
CA PRO A 26 -7.93 10.97 -10.75
C PRO A 26 -7.60 9.99 -9.60
N ILE A 27 -6.81 8.94 -9.84
CA ILE A 27 -6.40 7.99 -8.80
C ILE A 27 -5.39 8.61 -7.84
N SER A 28 -4.47 9.44 -8.34
CA SER A 28 -3.61 10.30 -7.52
C SER A 28 -4.13 11.74 -7.56
N PHE A 29 -4.05 12.44 -6.43
CA PHE A 29 -4.40 13.87 -6.37
C PHE A 29 -3.20 14.80 -6.55
N GLU A 30 -2.00 14.29 -6.81
CA GLU A 30 -0.90 15.12 -7.26
C GLU A 30 -1.12 15.58 -8.70
N CYS A 31 -0.86 16.86 -8.97
CA CYS A 31 -1.03 17.47 -10.30
C CYS A 31 0.23 17.29 -11.15
N ASP A 32 1.40 17.28 -10.52
CA ASP A 32 2.70 17.16 -11.17
C ASP A 32 3.45 15.92 -10.68
N VAL A 33 4.26 15.34 -11.55
CA VAL A 33 5.13 14.22 -11.16
C VAL A 33 6.27 14.78 -10.28
N PRO A 34 6.47 14.25 -9.06
CA PRO A 34 7.55 14.71 -8.20
C PRO A 34 8.92 14.43 -8.80
N SER A 35 9.94 15.16 -8.38
CA SER A 35 11.30 14.85 -8.77
C SER A 35 11.77 13.51 -8.18
N SER A 36 12.76 12.86 -8.82
CA SER A 36 13.37 11.62 -8.29
C SER A 36 13.91 11.82 -6.86
N GLU A 37 14.49 12.98 -6.57
CA GLU A 37 15.01 13.30 -5.24
C GLU A 37 13.89 13.40 -4.20
N GLU A 38 12.81 14.10 -4.53
CA GLU A 38 11.64 14.21 -3.64
C GLU A 38 10.99 12.85 -3.41
N PHE A 39 10.83 12.05 -4.46
CA PHE A 39 10.23 10.73 -4.36
C PHE A 39 11.09 9.78 -3.52
N LEU A 40 12.42 9.79 -3.70
CA LEU A 40 13.36 9.06 -2.86
C LEU A 40 13.27 9.49 -1.39
N LYS A 41 13.14 10.79 -1.13
CA LYS A 41 12.96 11.32 0.23
C LYS A 41 11.69 10.76 0.90
N ARG A 42 10.58 10.70 0.15
CA ARG A 42 9.31 10.09 0.63
C ARG A 42 9.49 8.61 0.98
N ILE A 43 10.14 7.83 0.11
CA ILE A 43 10.46 6.42 0.36
C ILE A 43 11.27 6.28 1.64
N CYS A 44 12.34 7.09 1.80
CA CYS A 44 13.20 7.06 2.97
C CYS A 44 12.47 7.45 4.26
N GLN A 45 11.54 8.40 4.20
CA GLN A 45 10.75 8.83 5.36
C GLN A 45 9.78 7.74 5.81
N ILE A 46 9.01 7.18 4.88
CA ILE A 46 8.00 6.15 5.18
C ILE A 46 8.67 4.87 5.70
N SER A 47 9.72 4.39 5.01
CA SER A 47 10.40 3.15 5.35
C SER A 47 11.22 3.19 6.64
N LYS A 48 11.28 4.34 7.32
CA LYS A 48 11.83 4.42 8.68
C LYS A 48 10.97 3.66 9.68
N ASP A 49 9.66 3.81 9.60
CA ASP A 49 8.75 3.35 10.63
C ASP A 49 7.70 2.37 10.12
N TYR A 50 7.44 2.36 8.82
CA TYR A 50 6.40 1.53 8.20
C TYR A 50 6.93 0.61 7.10
N PRO A 51 6.25 -0.52 6.84
CA PRO A 51 6.62 -1.41 5.75
C PRO A 51 6.43 -0.73 4.38
N TYR A 52 7.42 -0.87 3.52
CA TYR A 52 7.41 -0.44 2.13
C TYR A 52 7.93 -1.61 1.29
N LEU A 53 7.05 -2.19 0.46
CA LEU A 53 7.29 -3.42 -0.29
C LEU A 53 7.28 -3.17 -1.79
N VAL A 54 8.08 -3.92 -2.52
CA VAL A 54 8.08 -3.96 -3.99
C VAL A 54 7.82 -5.39 -4.47
N CYS A 55 7.19 -5.50 -5.64
CA CYS A 55 7.01 -6.75 -6.36
C CYS A 55 7.83 -6.70 -7.64
N GLU A 56 8.67 -7.69 -7.83
CA GLU A 56 9.46 -7.90 -9.04
C GLU A 56 8.94 -9.12 -9.80
N VAL A 57 8.87 -9.01 -11.11
CA VAL A 57 8.59 -10.11 -12.04
C VAL A 57 9.75 -10.16 -13.02
N GLU A 58 10.47 -11.29 -13.07
CA GLU A 58 11.65 -11.47 -13.93
C GLU A 58 12.70 -10.36 -13.78
N GLY A 59 12.90 -9.89 -12.54
CA GLY A 59 13.87 -8.85 -12.21
C GLY A 59 13.38 -7.41 -12.42
N ASN A 60 12.19 -7.20 -12.99
CA ASN A 60 11.59 -5.88 -13.19
C ASN A 60 10.59 -5.56 -12.08
N ILE A 61 10.67 -4.35 -11.51
CA ILE A 61 9.66 -3.90 -10.53
C ILE A 61 8.36 -3.59 -11.27
N VAL A 62 7.28 -4.27 -10.86
CA VAL A 62 5.96 -4.16 -11.48
C VAL A 62 4.91 -3.55 -10.56
N GLY A 63 5.28 -3.26 -9.31
CA GLY A 63 4.39 -2.60 -8.36
C GLY A 63 5.05 -2.43 -7.01
N TYR A 64 4.43 -1.59 -6.20
CA TYR A 64 4.85 -1.35 -4.83
C TYR A 64 3.65 -1.03 -3.94
N ALA A 65 3.83 -1.25 -2.64
CA ALA A 65 2.83 -0.91 -1.64
C ALA A 65 3.51 -0.54 -0.32
N TYR A 66 2.87 0.34 0.42
CA TYR A 66 3.39 0.76 1.71
C TYR A 66 2.26 1.06 2.69
N ALA A 67 2.61 1.06 3.96
CA ALA A 67 1.80 1.67 5.00
C ALA A 67 2.41 3.02 5.41
N ASN A 68 1.60 3.91 5.90
CA ASN A 68 2.01 5.17 6.47
C ASN A 68 1.17 5.50 7.69
N LYS A 69 1.61 6.46 8.49
CA LYS A 69 0.84 7.00 9.60
C LYS A 69 -0.54 7.49 9.11
N PHE A 70 -1.61 7.07 9.80
CA PHE A 70 -2.96 7.53 9.44
C PHE A 70 -3.18 9.00 9.78
N LYS A 71 -2.72 9.45 10.96
CA LYS A 71 -2.80 10.86 11.41
C LYS A 71 -1.63 11.18 12.34
N GLU A 72 -1.27 12.47 12.44
CA GLU A 72 -0.07 12.92 13.14
C GLU A 72 -0.10 12.77 14.66
N ARG A 73 -1.28 12.93 15.30
CA ARG A 73 -1.38 12.93 16.76
C ARG A 73 -1.15 11.53 17.33
N GLU A 74 -0.44 11.44 18.47
CA GLU A 74 -0.01 10.19 19.11
C GLU A 74 -1.16 9.21 19.40
N ALA A 75 -2.34 9.71 19.76
CA ALA A 75 -3.52 8.88 20.00
C ALA A 75 -3.99 8.07 18.77
N TYR A 76 -3.50 8.37 17.56
CA TYR A 76 -3.79 7.63 16.34
C TYR A 76 -2.72 6.60 15.97
N GLN A 77 -1.72 6.35 16.82
CA GLN A 77 -0.57 5.49 16.53
C GLN A 77 -0.95 4.02 16.19
N TRP A 78 -2.14 3.58 16.50
CA TRP A 78 -2.64 2.23 16.19
C TRP A 78 -3.40 2.14 14.86
N GLY A 79 -3.44 3.21 14.10
CA GLY A 79 -4.00 3.28 12.75
C GLY A 79 -2.90 3.48 11.70
N ALA A 80 -3.03 2.80 10.56
CA ALA A 80 -2.13 3.00 9.42
C ALA A 80 -2.94 3.12 8.12
N GLU A 81 -2.49 3.98 7.20
CA GLU A 81 -3.04 4.09 5.85
C GLU A 81 -2.23 3.22 4.89
N LEU A 82 -2.92 2.47 4.03
CA LEU A 82 -2.32 1.60 3.03
C LEU A 82 -2.43 2.21 1.64
N THR A 83 -1.33 2.13 0.89
CA THR A 83 -1.25 2.58 -0.49
C THR A 83 -0.64 1.50 -1.37
N VAL A 84 -1.17 1.33 -2.59
CA VAL A 84 -0.67 0.39 -3.59
C VAL A 84 -0.71 1.01 -4.98
N TYR A 85 0.39 0.84 -5.73
CA TYR A 85 0.50 1.18 -7.14
C TYR A 85 1.10 0.00 -7.91
N ILE A 86 0.51 -0.34 -9.05
CA ILE A 86 0.89 -1.51 -9.86
C ILE A 86 0.94 -1.06 -11.32
N ASP A 87 1.96 -1.45 -12.07
CA ASP A 87 2.00 -1.25 -13.52
C ASP A 87 0.73 -1.85 -14.16
N GLU A 88 0.08 -1.10 -15.02
CA GLU A 88 -1.21 -1.47 -15.62
C GLU A 88 -1.22 -2.84 -16.26
N LYS A 89 -0.10 -3.26 -16.87
CA LYS A 89 0.08 -4.58 -17.50
C LYS A 89 -0.04 -5.73 -16.50
N TYR A 90 0.10 -5.45 -15.21
CA TYR A 90 0.05 -6.43 -14.13
C TYR A 90 -1.22 -6.30 -13.26
N ASN A 91 -2.15 -5.43 -13.65
CA ASN A 91 -3.44 -5.31 -12.97
C ASN A 91 -4.27 -6.60 -13.09
N GLY A 92 -5.03 -6.91 -12.04
CA GLY A 92 -5.89 -8.11 -12.02
C GLY A 92 -5.18 -9.43 -11.77
N LYS A 93 -3.84 -9.44 -11.66
CA LYS A 93 -3.03 -10.65 -11.47
C LYS A 93 -2.82 -11.06 -10.00
N GLY A 94 -3.55 -10.47 -9.06
CA GLY A 94 -3.48 -10.83 -7.63
C GLY A 94 -2.43 -10.05 -6.82
N ILE A 95 -1.53 -9.27 -7.45
CA ILE A 95 -0.43 -8.55 -6.79
C ILE A 95 -0.95 -7.62 -5.70
N GLY A 96 -2.00 -6.84 -5.95
CA GLY A 96 -2.58 -5.93 -4.96
C GLY A 96 -3.07 -6.63 -3.70
N ARG A 97 -3.77 -7.76 -3.86
CA ARG A 97 -4.22 -8.61 -2.73
C ARG A 97 -3.02 -9.13 -1.93
N THR A 98 -2.01 -9.58 -2.62
CA THR A 98 -0.79 -10.13 -2.01
C THR A 98 -0.05 -9.06 -1.20
N PHE A 99 0.09 -7.85 -1.75
CA PHE A 99 0.66 -6.72 -1.02
C PHE A 99 -0.13 -6.38 0.24
N TYR A 100 -1.46 -6.29 0.15
CA TYR A 100 -2.30 -5.99 1.32
C TYR A 100 -2.16 -7.05 2.41
N ASN A 101 -2.13 -8.33 2.04
CA ASN A 101 -1.94 -9.42 3.01
C ASN A 101 -0.57 -9.32 3.68
N ALA A 102 0.51 -9.09 2.92
CA ALA A 102 1.84 -8.92 3.47
C ALA A 102 1.94 -7.71 4.40
N LEU A 103 1.44 -6.53 3.96
CA LEU A 103 1.41 -5.32 4.78
C LEU A 103 0.63 -5.53 6.08
N ILE A 104 -0.57 -6.10 6.01
CA ILE A 104 -1.41 -6.35 7.18
C ILE A 104 -0.70 -7.27 8.18
N ASN A 105 -0.03 -8.34 7.70
CA ASN A 105 0.69 -9.25 8.58
C ASN A 105 1.88 -8.57 9.26
N ILE A 106 2.62 -7.70 8.56
CA ILE A 106 3.71 -6.92 9.15
C ILE A 106 3.16 -5.90 10.15
N LEU A 107 2.09 -5.18 9.81
CA LEU A 107 1.47 -4.17 10.67
C LEU A 107 0.92 -4.74 11.98
N LYS A 108 0.45 -5.99 11.99
CA LYS A 108 0.08 -6.70 13.22
C LYS A 108 1.27 -6.84 14.18
N LEU A 109 2.48 -7.09 13.66
CA LEU A 109 3.71 -7.15 14.47
C LEU A 109 4.08 -5.77 15.03
N GLN A 110 3.67 -4.69 14.36
CA GLN A 110 3.85 -3.31 14.80
C GLN A 110 2.76 -2.82 15.76
N ASN A 111 1.84 -3.69 16.20
CA ASN A 111 0.70 -3.38 17.08
C ASN A 111 -0.38 -2.49 16.44
N ILE A 112 -0.42 -2.35 15.11
CA ILE A 112 -1.50 -1.66 14.42
C ILE A 112 -2.82 -2.45 14.61
N LYS A 113 -3.89 -1.72 14.90
CA LYS A 113 -5.21 -2.28 15.17
C LYS A 113 -6.18 -2.08 14.01
N THR A 114 -6.03 -0.97 13.29
CA THR A 114 -6.92 -0.63 12.16
C THR A 114 -6.10 -0.13 10.98
N VAL A 115 -6.44 -0.59 9.79
CA VAL A 115 -5.87 -0.07 8.54
C VAL A 115 -6.95 0.65 7.74
N TYR A 116 -6.53 1.72 7.08
CA TYR A 116 -7.34 2.59 6.25
C TYR A 116 -6.83 2.62 4.82
N ALA A 117 -7.71 2.94 3.88
CA ALA A 117 -7.31 3.26 2.52
C ALA A 117 -8.23 4.36 1.96
N LEU A 118 -7.65 5.34 1.30
CA LEU A 118 -8.37 6.43 0.64
C LEU A 118 -8.43 6.14 -0.85
N VAL A 119 -9.62 6.04 -1.41
CA VAL A 119 -9.83 5.63 -2.79
C VAL A 119 -10.75 6.61 -3.48
N THR A 120 -10.31 7.22 -4.58
CA THR A 120 -11.16 8.02 -5.43
C THR A 120 -12.34 7.18 -5.91
N LYS A 121 -13.57 7.68 -5.78
CA LYS A 121 -14.82 6.95 -6.06
C LYS A 121 -14.89 6.39 -7.49
N SER A 122 -14.24 7.03 -8.44
CA SER A 122 -14.10 6.56 -9.83
C SER A 122 -13.20 5.33 -9.98
N ASN A 123 -12.34 5.01 -9.00
CA ASN A 123 -11.45 3.86 -9.03
C ASN A 123 -12.16 2.56 -8.62
N THR A 124 -13.02 2.06 -9.51
CA THR A 124 -13.83 0.85 -9.25
C THR A 124 -13.01 -0.43 -9.08
N LYS A 125 -11.78 -0.49 -9.63
CA LYS A 125 -10.86 -1.63 -9.42
C LYS A 125 -10.41 -1.69 -7.97
N SER A 126 -10.01 -0.55 -7.40
CA SER A 126 -9.60 -0.44 -6.01
C SER A 126 -10.78 -0.67 -5.05
N ASP A 127 -11.96 -0.13 -5.33
CA ASP A 127 -13.19 -0.39 -4.56
C ASP A 127 -13.46 -1.91 -4.42
N ARG A 128 -13.45 -2.62 -5.57
CA ARG A 128 -13.64 -4.08 -5.57
C ARG A 128 -12.56 -4.83 -4.79
N LEU A 129 -11.29 -4.40 -4.90
CA LEU A 129 -10.19 -5.00 -4.15
C LEU A 129 -10.42 -4.86 -2.65
N HIS A 130 -10.72 -3.66 -2.15
CA HIS A 130 -10.92 -3.42 -0.72
C HIS A 130 -12.09 -4.22 -0.17
N LYS A 131 -13.25 -4.21 -0.83
CA LYS A 131 -14.41 -5.03 -0.45
C LYS A 131 -14.06 -6.52 -0.39
N SER A 132 -13.32 -7.02 -1.40
CA SER A 132 -12.91 -8.43 -1.44
C SER A 132 -11.88 -8.82 -0.39
N LEU A 133 -11.18 -7.85 0.20
CA LEU A 133 -10.25 -8.01 1.32
C LEU A 133 -10.94 -7.83 2.69
N GLY A 134 -12.25 -7.60 2.70
CA GLY A 134 -13.04 -7.44 3.93
C GLY A 134 -12.89 -6.06 4.58
N PHE A 135 -12.59 -5.03 3.79
CA PHE A 135 -12.71 -3.64 4.23
C PHE A 135 -14.18 -3.20 4.19
N SER A 136 -14.59 -2.39 5.15
CA SER A 136 -15.86 -1.66 5.18
C SER A 136 -15.64 -0.19 4.84
N ILE A 137 -16.70 0.50 4.40
CA ILE A 137 -16.67 1.94 4.16
C ILE A 137 -16.84 2.64 5.51
N ALA A 138 -15.84 3.39 5.94
CA ALA A 138 -15.88 4.26 7.12
C ALA A 138 -16.57 5.60 6.83
N GLY A 139 -16.49 6.10 5.61
CA GLY A 139 -17.12 7.35 5.18
C GLY A 139 -16.77 7.73 3.76
N ILE A 140 -17.39 8.82 3.30
CA ILE A 140 -17.14 9.42 1.99
C ILE A 140 -16.87 10.90 2.20
N TYR A 141 -15.75 11.37 1.67
CA TYR A 141 -15.44 12.79 1.56
C TYR A 141 -15.98 13.29 0.22
N HIS A 142 -17.03 14.09 0.26
CA HIS A 142 -17.66 14.60 -0.96
C HIS A 142 -16.90 15.82 -1.51
N ASN A 143 -16.67 15.83 -2.83
CA ASN A 143 -16.00 16.93 -3.55
C ASN A 143 -14.70 17.36 -2.87
N THR A 144 -13.88 16.41 -2.40
CA THR A 144 -12.71 16.72 -1.59
C THR A 144 -11.45 17.02 -2.41
N GLY A 145 -11.44 16.65 -3.69
CA GLY A 145 -10.32 16.95 -4.60
C GLY A 145 -10.80 17.45 -5.94
N TYR A 146 -10.14 18.50 -6.48
CA TYR A 146 -10.40 19.00 -7.84
C TYR A 146 -9.25 18.60 -8.76
N LYS A 147 -9.54 17.83 -9.80
CA LYS A 147 -8.52 17.40 -10.75
C LYS A 147 -9.13 17.07 -12.11
N LEU A 148 -8.38 17.33 -13.20
CA LEU A 148 -8.81 17.09 -14.58
C LEU A 148 -10.15 17.77 -14.93
N GLY A 149 -10.42 18.94 -14.36
CA GLY A 149 -11.60 19.72 -14.65
C GLY A 149 -12.85 19.38 -13.84
N GLU A 150 -12.77 18.45 -12.88
CA GLU A 150 -13.93 18.03 -12.09
C GLU A 150 -13.60 17.76 -10.61
N TRP A 151 -14.64 17.81 -9.77
CA TRP A 151 -14.56 17.47 -8.35
C TRP A 151 -14.72 15.96 -8.14
N HIS A 152 -13.92 15.40 -7.25
CA HIS A 152 -13.91 13.99 -6.96
C HIS A 152 -14.27 13.69 -5.51
N ASP A 153 -15.12 12.67 -5.32
CA ASP A 153 -15.35 12.05 -4.02
C ASP A 153 -14.23 11.06 -3.69
N VAL A 154 -13.90 10.97 -2.41
CA VAL A 154 -12.96 9.97 -1.87
C VAL A 154 -13.66 9.07 -0.86
N ILE A 155 -13.62 7.77 -1.08
CA ILE A 155 -14.12 6.76 -0.16
C ILE A 155 -13.00 6.43 0.83
N CYS A 156 -13.30 6.54 2.12
CA CYS A 156 -12.44 6.04 3.19
C CYS A 156 -12.87 4.61 3.51
N PHE A 157 -12.00 3.65 3.24
CA PHE A 157 -12.15 2.25 3.67
C PHE A 157 -11.42 2.03 4.97
N GLU A 158 -11.96 1.15 5.82
CA GLU A 158 -11.31 0.70 7.05
C GLU A 158 -11.38 -0.81 7.22
N LYS A 159 -10.41 -1.37 7.93
CA LYS A 159 -10.42 -2.77 8.34
C LYS A 159 -9.73 -2.92 9.68
N THR A 160 -10.43 -3.52 10.65
CA THR A 160 -9.83 -3.95 11.90
C THR A 160 -8.94 -5.16 11.66
N ILE A 161 -7.69 -5.11 12.14
CA ILE A 161 -6.67 -6.16 11.96
C ILE A 161 -6.11 -6.68 13.29
N GLY A 162 -6.42 -6.03 14.40
CA GLY A 162 -5.96 -6.39 15.74
C GLY A 162 -7.05 -6.21 16.79
N HIS A 163 -6.79 -6.69 18.00
CA HIS A 163 -7.69 -6.56 19.15
C HIS A 163 -7.56 -5.16 19.77
N TYR A 164 -8.67 -4.60 20.24
CA TYR A 164 -8.71 -3.36 21.02
C TYR A 164 -8.62 -3.70 22.50
N ASP A 165 -7.38 -3.81 23.00
CA ASP A 165 -7.12 -4.10 24.38
C ASP A 165 -7.39 -2.87 25.26
N ALA A 166 -7.76 -3.07 26.53
CA ALA A 166 -8.00 -1.96 27.47
C ALA A 166 -6.75 -1.10 27.69
N ILE A 167 -5.56 -1.72 27.62
CA ILE A 167 -4.25 -1.06 27.64
C ILE A 167 -3.48 -1.59 26.43
N PRO A 168 -3.53 -0.90 25.27
CA PRO A 168 -2.86 -1.40 24.08
C PRO A 168 -1.34 -1.21 24.18
N GLU A 169 -0.58 -2.18 23.68
CA GLU A 169 0.85 -2.01 23.46
C GLU A 169 1.11 -0.87 22.47
N LYS A 170 2.19 -0.11 22.69
CA LYS A 170 2.60 0.99 21.81
C LYS A 170 2.92 0.49 20.39
N PHE A 171 2.79 1.38 19.42
CA PHE A 171 3.30 1.17 18.09
C PHE A 171 4.80 0.83 18.12
N LYS A 172 5.20 -0.15 17.31
CA LYS A 172 6.60 -0.53 17.07
C LYS A 172 7.00 -0.09 15.66
N SER A 173 8.11 0.64 15.56
CA SER A 173 8.71 0.94 14.24
C SER A 173 9.08 -0.37 13.51
N ILE A 174 9.07 -0.36 12.18
CA ILE A 174 9.51 -1.50 11.37
C ILE A 174 10.95 -1.95 11.71
N ARG A 175 11.77 -1.04 12.25
CA ARG A 175 13.16 -1.32 12.67
C ARG A 175 13.25 -2.13 13.97
N GLU A 176 12.17 -2.16 14.75
CA GLU A 176 12.09 -2.96 15.99
C GLU A 176 11.55 -4.37 15.71
N ILE A 177 11.08 -4.63 14.49
CA ILE A 177 10.60 -5.94 14.06
C ILE A 177 11.77 -6.76 13.52
N ASN A 178 11.82 -8.04 13.92
CA ASN A 178 12.83 -8.96 13.42
C ASN A 178 12.74 -9.07 11.88
N ASP A 179 13.85 -8.78 11.20
CA ASP A 179 13.92 -8.80 9.74
C ASP A 179 13.56 -10.17 9.15
N GLN A 180 13.89 -11.28 9.84
CA GLN A 180 13.55 -12.61 9.36
C GLN A 180 12.03 -12.81 9.29
N LEU A 181 11.26 -12.30 10.26
CA LEU A 181 9.79 -12.38 10.22
C LEU A 181 9.22 -11.62 9.01
N ILE A 182 9.81 -10.47 8.68
CA ILE A 182 9.39 -9.69 7.50
C ILE A 182 9.70 -10.46 6.21
N ILE A 183 10.89 -11.06 6.12
CA ILE A 183 11.31 -11.89 4.97
C ILE A 183 10.36 -13.08 4.82
N ASP A 184 10.05 -13.77 5.91
CA ASP A 184 9.16 -14.94 5.90
C ASP A 184 7.73 -14.57 5.45
N ILE A 185 7.20 -13.44 5.93
CA ILE A 185 5.90 -12.92 5.49
C ILE A 185 5.92 -12.59 3.98
N CYS A 186 6.97 -11.93 3.50
CA CYS A 186 7.11 -11.63 2.08
C CYS A 186 7.15 -12.92 1.25
N LYS A 187 7.93 -13.91 1.67
CA LYS A 187 8.07 -15.20 0.99
C LYS A 187 6.76 -15.99 0.96
N GLN A 188 6.04 -16.09 2.08
CA GLN A 188 4.74 -16.76 2.13
C GLN A 188 3.74 -16.15 1.13
N ASN A 189 3.69 -14.82 1.06
CA ASN A 189 2.80 -14.11 0.13
C ASN A 189 3.28 -14.23 -1.32
N GLN A 190 4.58 -14.26 -1.57
CA GLN A 190 5.18 -14.55 -2.87
C GLN A 190 4.79 -15.94 -3.37
N ASP A 191 4.85 -16.97 -2.52
CA ASP A 191 4.52 -18.35 -2.88
C ASP A 191 3.03 -18.47 -3.27
N ILE A 192 2.13 -17.76 -2.56
CA ILE A 192 0.71 -17.67 -2.92
C ILE A 192 0.56 -17.05 -4.33
N LEU A 193 1.30 -16.00 -4.63
CA LEU A 193 1.23 -15.31 -5.92
C LEU A 193 1.81 -16.16 -7.06
N ASN A 194 2.89 -16.89 -6.82
CA ASN A 194 3.49 -17.82 -7.79
C ASN A 194 2.56 -18.99 -8.13
N ASN A 195 1.73 -19.46 -7.18
CA ASN A 195 0.73 -20.51 -7.41
C ASN A 195 -0.50 -19.99 -8.19
N ILE A 196 -0.70 -18.67 -8.22
CA ILE A 196 -1.67 -18.02 -9.11
C ILE A 196 -0.92 -17.78 -10.42
N ASP A 197 -1.06 -18.70 -11.39
CA ASP A 197 -0.36 -18.63 -12.67
C ASP A 197 -0.64 -17.27 -13.36
N ILE A 198 0.29 -16.32 -13.18
CA ILE A 198 0.17 -14.94 -13.68
C ILE A 198 0.11 -14.93 -15.22
N ASN A 199 0.67 -15.98 -15.86
CA ASN A 199 0.75 -16.08 -17.31
C ASN A 199 -0.54 -16.64 -17.95
N HIS A 200 -1.43 -17.25 -17.17
CA HIS A 200 -2.67 -17.89 -17.68
C HIS A 200 -3.95 -17.08 -17.46
N ARG A 201 -3.86 -15.87 -16.92
CA ARG A 201 -5.02 -14.97 -16.79
C ARG A 201 -4.97 -13.85 -17.84
N ASN A 202 -5.03 -14.25 -19.10
CA ASN A 202 -5.38 -13.35 -20.22
C ASN A 202 -6.88 -13.31 -20.40
#